data_a5df96fb57cf98bffdf77d6491739562
#
_entry.id   a5df96fb57cf98bffdf77d6491739562
#
_cell.length_a   1.000
_cell.length_b   1.000
_cell.length_c   1.000
_cell.angle_alpha   90.00
_cell.angle_beta   90.00
_cell.angle_gamma   90.00
#
_symmetry.space_group_name_H-M   'P 1'
#
loop_
_entity.id
_entity.type
_entity.pdbx_description
1 polymer ?
#
loop_
_entity_poly.entity_id
_entity_poly.type
_entity_poly.pdbx_seq_one_letter_code
_entity_poly.pdbx_strand_id
1 'polypeptide(L)'
;MQLNKVGIALIAFFGLAGLAIAVAPLFVSLPAEAVLTMVLLGGIWALVALGLVLYARRSRRRAAHQDWIFRQGIRGTATVLEAGSSAKVNEMPLMSLRLDLEVPGAGRREVKRREIMPVFAAVRMQPGLRLPVYVNPEDADDFILVW
;
A
#
# COMPACT_ATOMS: atom_id res chain seq x y z
N MET A 1 1.56 -6.18 -4.01
CA MET A 1 2.28 -7.28 -3.29
C MET A 1 1.23 -8.24 -2.76
N GLN A 2 1.03 -9.39 -3.43
CA GLN A 2 0.11 -10.41 -2.94
C GLN A 2 0.72 -11.04 -1.68
N LEU A 3 -0.07 -11.14 -0.61
CA LEU A 3 0.33 -11.97 0.53
C LEU A 3 0.47 -13.40 -0.01
N ASN A 4 1.70 -13.83 -0.16
CA ASN A 4 2.02 -15.20 -0.56
C ASN A 4 1.46 -16.15 0.52
N LYS A 5 1.19 -17.39 0.17
CA LYS A 5 0.71 -18.44 1.10
C LYS A 5 1.52 -18.46 2.41
N VAL A 6 2.83 -18.15 2.33
CA VAL A 6 3.74 -17.99 3.46
C VAL A 6 3.30 -16.86 4.43
N GLY A 7 2.88 -15.71 3.92
CA GLY A 7 2.42 -14.60 4.77
C GLY A 7 1.13 -14.94 5.52
N ILE A 8 0.21 -15.66 4.89
CA ILE A 8 -1.03 -16.13 5.55
C ILE A 8 -0.70 -17.16 6.63
N ALA A 9 0.21 -18.09 6.34
CA ALA A 9 0.64 -19.11 7.30
C ALA A 9 1.33 -18.48 8.52
N LEU A 10 2.16 -17.48 8.32
CA LEU A 10 2.81 -16.74 9.41
C LEU A 10 1.79 -16.02 10.30
N ILE A 11 0.80 -15.32 9.72
CA ILE A 11 -0.25 -14.65 10.49
C ILE A 11 -1.05 -15.66 11.31
N ALA A 12 -1.42 -16.80 10.72
CA ALA A 12 -2.13 -17.85 11.41
C ALA A 12 -1.29 -18.47 12.55
N PHE A 13 0.00 -18.73 12.29
CA PHE A 13 0.92 -19.26 13.29
C PHE A 13 1.07 -18.33 14.49
N PHE A 14 1.36 -17.04 14.27
CA PHE A 14 1.50 -16.08 15.36
C PHE A 14 0.20 -15.82 16.10
N GLY A 15 -0.95 -15.82 15.41
CA GLY A 15 -2.25 -15.69 16.04
C GLY A 15 -2.58 -16.88 16.95
N LEU A 16 -2.34 -18.10 16.47
CA LEU A 16 -2.56 -19.33 17.25
C LEU A 16 -1.56 -19.46 18.41
N ALA A 17 -0.30 -19.17 18.19
CA ALA A 17 0.71 -19.17 19.24
C ALA A 17 0.42 -18.17 20.34
N GLY A 18 0.03 -16.93 19.98
CA GLY A 18 -0.37 -15.90 20.95
C GLY A 18 -1.60 -16.32 21.76
N LEU A 19 -2.60 -16.90 21.11
CA LEU A 19 -3.79 -17.43 21.78
C LEU A 19 -3.44 -18.57 22.73
N ALA A 20 -2.63 -19.53 22.30
CA ALA A 20 -2.20 -20.66 23.12
C ALA A 20 -1.46 -20.20 24.39
N ILE A 21 -0.53 -19.23 24.26
CA ILE A 21 0.19 -18.64 25.39
C ILE A 21 -0.78 -17.90 26.34
N ALA A 22 -1.76 -17.17 25.84
CA ALA A 22 -2.72 -16.44 26.68
C ALA A 22 -3.67 -17.37 27.43
N VAL A 23 -3.99 -18.53 26.87
CA VAL A 23 -4.94 -19.51 27.45
C VAL A 23 -4.25 -20.56 28.35
N ALA A 24 -2.94 -20.80 28.15
CA ALA A 24 -2.20 -21.79 28.93
C ALA A 24 -2.34 -21.64 30.46
N PRO A 25 -2.39 -20.45 31.06
CA PRO A 25 -2.59 -20.28 32.50
C PRO A 25 -3.92 -20.82 33.06
N LEU A 26 -4.93 -21.01 32.20
CA LEU A 26 -6.22 -21.56 32.60
C LEU A 26 -6.16 -23.08 32.90
N PHE A 27 -5.14 -23.76 32.36
CA PHE A 27 -4.99 -25.22 32.46
C PHE A 27 -3.85 -25.64 33.39
N VAL A 28 -2.98 -24.69 33.79
CA VAL A 28 -1.81 -24.96 34.62
C VAL A 28 -1.84 -24.00 35.80
N SER A 29 -1.70 -24.50 37.02
CA SER A 29 -1.56 -23.71 38.24
C SER A 29 -0.17 -23.05 38.29
N LEU A 30 -0.09 -21.83 37.78
CA LEU A 30 1.13 -21.03 37.73
C LEU A 30 1.11 -19.91 38.79
N PRO A 31 2.27 -19.45 39.28
CA PRO A 31 2.34 -18.28 40.14
C PRO A 31 1.82 -17.04 39.41
N ALA A 32 1.21 -16.12 40.16
CA ALA A 32 0.52 -14.94 39.59
C ALA A 32 1.41 -14.10 38.66
N GLU A 33 2.69 -13.99 38.96
CA GLU A 33 3.68 -13.26 38.14
C GLU A 33 3.87 -13.91 36.76
N ALA A 34 3.90 -15.24 36.71
CA ALA A 34 4.03 -15.98 35.44
C ALA A 34 2.75 -15.85 34.60
N VAL A 35 1.58 -15.86 35.23
CA VAL A 35 0.29 -15.64 34.55
C VAL A 35 0.25 -14.26 33.93
N LEU A 36 0.62 -13.20 34.67
CA LEU A 36 0.64 -11.84 34.17
C LEU A 36 1.57 -11.70 32.95
N THR A 37 2.77 -12.27 33.05
CA THR A 37 3.75 -12.23 31.95
C THR A 37 3.24 -12.94 30.68
N MET A 38 2.61 -14.09 30.83
CA MET A 38 2.04 -14.84 29.71
C MET A 38 0.86 -14.11 29.04
N VAL A 39 -0.01 -13.51 29.84
CA VAL A 39 -1.15 -12.72 29.32
C VAL A 39 -0.65 -11.48 28.56
N LEU A 40 0.34 -10.77 29.09
CA LEU A 40 0.93 -9.62 28.41
C LEU A 40 1.61 -10.03 27.10
N LEU A 41 2.39 -11.09 27.12
CA LEU A 41 3.10 -11.60 25.92
C LEU A 41 2.08 -12.07 24.86
N GLY A 42 1.08 -12.85 25.26
CA GLY A 42 0.01 -13.29 24.35
C GLY A 42 -0.79 -12.13 23.77
N GLY A 43 -1.08 -11.11 24.58
CA GLY A 43 -1.74 -9.87 24.15
C GLY A 43 -0.94 -9.10 23.10
N ILE A 44 0.37 -8.96 23.27
CA ILE A 44 1.26 -8.32 22.27
C ILE A 44 1.21 -9.08 20.94
N TRP A 45 1.33 -10.41 20.97
CA TRP A 45 1.26 -11.22 19.75
C TRP A 45 -0.08 -11.13 19.05
N ALA A 46 -1.18 -11.09 19.80
CA ALA A 46 -2.52 -10.92 19.23
C ALA A 46 -2.67 -9.54 18.55
N LEU A 47 -2.14 -8.47 19.15
CA LEU A 47 -2.14 -7.12 18.55
C LEU A 47 -1.30 -7.07 17.27
N VAL A 48 -0.13 -7.70 17.25
CA VAL A 48 0.70 -7.80 16.04
C VAL A 48 -0.04 -8.54 14.92
N ALA A 49 -0.65 -9.68 15.22
CA ALA A 49 -1.43 -10.45 14.25
C ALA A 49 -2.61 -9.63 13.71
N LEU A 50 -3.35 -8.93 14.56
CA LEU A 50 -4.45 -8.04 14.16
C LEU A 50 -3.94 -6.91 13.24
N GLY A 51 -2.83 -6.27 13.60
CA GLY A 51 -2.20 -5.23 12.78
C GLY A 51 -1.82 -5.74 11.39
N LEU A 52 -1.24 -6.92 11.30
CA LEU A 52 -0.90 -7.57 10.03
C LEU A 52 -2.14 -7.88 9.18
N VAL A 53 -3.22 -8.37 9.81
CA VAL A 53 -4.50 -8.63 9.10
C VAL A 53 -5.10 -7.34 8.55
N LEU A 54 -5.13 -6.27 9.35
CA LEU A 54 -5.65 -4.97 8.93
C LEU A 54 -4.81 -4.38 7.79
N TYR A 55 -3.49 -4.47 7.91
CA TYR A 55 -2.57 -4.04 6.85
C TYR A 55 -2.80 -4.82 5.55
N ALA A 56 -2.91 -6.15 5.63
CA ALA A 56 -3.17 -7.01 4.48
C ALA A 56 -4.52 -6.70 3.80
N ARG A 57 -5.58 -6.46 4.60
CA ARG A 57 -6.89 -6.05 4.07
C ARG A 57 -6.80 -4.70 3.36
N ARG A 58 -6.10 -3.72 3.95
CA ARG A 58 -5.93 -2.40 3.34
C ARG A 58 -5.13 -2.47 2.04
N SER A 59 -4.07 -3.27 2.01
CA SER A 59 -3.24 -3.48 0.81
C SER A 59 -4.05 -4.14 -0.33
N ARG A 60 -4.86 -5.16 -0.02
CA ARG A 60 -5.73 -5.82 -1.01
C ARG A 60 -6.78 -4.87 -1.60
N ARG A 61 -7.40 -4.04 -0.75
CA ARG A 61 -8.39 -3.04 -1.22
C ARG A 61 -7.74 -2.04 -2.18
N ARG A 62 -6.53 -1.56 -1.88
CA ARG A 62 -5.78 -0.65 -2.76
C ARG A 62 -5.43 -1.31 -4.09
N ALA A 63 -4.96 -2.55 -4.08
CA ALA A 63 -4.64 -3.28 -5.30
C ALA A 63 -5.90 -3.52 -6.16
N ALA A 64 -7.01 -3.95 -5.55
CA ALA A 64 -8.27 -4.15 -6.25
C ALA A 64 -8.81 -2.85 -6.85
N HIS A 65 -8.66 -1.72 -6.12
CA HIS A 65 -9.06 -0.41 -6.61
C HIS A 65 -8.20 0.04 -7.82
N GLN A 66 -6.88 -0.17 -7.75
CA GLN A 66 -6.00 0.10 -8.89
C GLN A 66 -6.34 -0.77 -10.11
N ASP A 67 -6.58 -2.06 -9.89
CA ASP A 67 -7.01 -2.97 -10.97
C ASP A 67 -8.35 -2.54 -11.58
N TRP A 68 -9.27 -2.02 -10.75
CA TRP A 68 -10.55 -1.50 -11.22
C TRP A 68 -10.37 -0.25 -12.08
N ILE A 69 -9.59 0.75 -11.62
CA ILE A 69 -9.28 1.96 -12.41
C ILE A 69 -8.60 1.59 -13.72
N PHE A 70 -7.69 0.62 -13.71
CA PHE A 70 -7.00 0.19 -14.93
C PHE A 70 -7.95 -0.43 -15.96
N ARG A 71 -9.01 -1.12 -15.50
CA ARG A 71 -10.01 -1.78 -16.39
C ARG A 71 -11.15 -0.86 -16.81
N GLN A 72 -11.60 0.02 -15.93
CA GLN A 72 -12.82 0.83 -16.11
C GLN A 72 -12.54 2.33 -16.19
N GLY A 73 -11.33 2.76 -15.88
CA GLY A 73 -10.94 4.15 -15.92
C GLY A 73 -10.92 4.72 -17.35
N ILE A 74 -11.20 6.01 -17.44
CA ILE A 74 -11.12 6.75 -18.69
C ILE A 74 -9.65 6.92 -19.06
N ARG A 75 -9.29 6.45 -20.24
CA ARG A 75 -7.93 6.59 -20.75
C ARG A 75 -7.69 8.02 -21.20
N GLY A 76 -6.63 8.63 -20.65
CA GLY A 76 -6.16 9.96 -20.99
C GLY A 76 -4.65 9.98 -21.23
N THR A 77 -4.11 11.18 -21.35
CA THR A 77 -2.67 11.44 -21.49
C THR A 77 -2.23 12.39 -20.40
N ALA A 78 -1.13 12.06 -19.72
CA ALA A 78 -0.45 12.94 -18.78
C ALA A 78 0.85 13.45 -19.41
N THR A 79 1.01 14.76 -19.51
CA THR A 79 2.27 15.38 -19.94
C THR A 79 3.04 15.85 -18.71
N VAL A 80 4.28 15.42 -18.56
CA VAL A 80 5.15 15.87 -17.46
C VAL A 80 5.55 17.32 -17.70
N LEU A 81 5.16 18.22 -16.80
CA LEU A 81 5.58 19.62 -16.83
C LEU A 81 6.89 19.81 -16.06
N GLU A 82 6.96 19.22 -14.89
CA GLU A 82 8.13 19.24 -14.01
C GLU A 82 8.30 17.88 -13.33
N ALA A 83 9.55 17.47 -13.17
CA ALA A 83 9.91 16.27 -12.42
C ALA A 83 11.13 16.57 -11.56
N GLY A 84 11.06 16.26 -10.28
CA GLY A 84 12.15 16.41 -9.33
C GLY A 84 12.18 15.28 -8.31
N SER A 85 13.36 14.86 -7.91
CA SER A 85 13.52 13.89 -6.81
C SER A 85 13.57 14.64 -5.50
N SER A 86 12.64 14.35 -4.59
CA SER A 86 12.55 15.02 -3.29
C SER A 86 13.17 14.22 -2.15
N ALA A 87 13.22 12.89 -2.25
CA ALA A 87 13.75 11.99 -1.24
C ALA A 87 13.98 10.60 -1.83
N LYS A 88 14.53 9.68 -1.01
CA LYS A 88 14.59 8.25 -1.31
C LYS A 88 13.84 7.48 -0.22
N VAL A 89 13.03 6.50 -0.63
CA VAL A 89 12.32 5.59 0.27
C VAL A 89 12.65 4.16 -0.15
N ASN A 90 13.31 3.41 0.71
CA ASN A 90 13.79 2.05 0.40
C ASN A 90 14.60 2.00 -0.91
N GLU A 91 15.56 2.90 -1.07
CA GLU A 91 16.42 3.06 -2.26
C GLU A 91 15.69 3.49 -3.54
N MET A 92 14.37 3.55 -3.53
CA MET A 92 13.58 4.08 -4.64
C MET A 92 13.39 5.59 -4.53
N PRO A 93 13.55 6.35 -5.61
CA PRO A 93 13.33 7.78 -5.60
C PRO A 93 11.86 8.13 -5.38
N LEU A 94 11.60 9.06 -4.47
CA LEU A 94 10.31 9.73 -4.33
C LEU A 94 10.32 10.94 -5.28
N MET A 95 9.60 10.79 -6.39
CA MET A 95 9.50 11.85 -7.39
C MET A 95 8.34 12.78 -7.08
N SER A 96 8.60 14.08 -7.18
CA SER A 96 7.57 15.11 -7.20
C SER A 96 7.30 15.48 -8.65
N LEU A 97 6.11 15.18 -9.12
CA LEU A 97 5.70 15.38 -10.50
C LEU A 97 4.65 16.47 -10.59
N ARG A 98 4.78 17.33 -11.56
CA ARG A 98 3.78 18.27 -12.02
C ARG A 98 3.30 17.81 -13.38
N LEU A 99 2.05 17.48 -13.50
CA LEU A 99 1.49 16.80 -14.66
C LEU A 99 0.36 17.65 -15.22
N ASP A 100 0.29 17.70 -16.52
CA ASP A 100 -0.86 18.22 -17.25
C ASP A 100 -1.66 17.04 -17.78
N LEU A 101 -2.82 16.81 -17.19
CA LEU A 101 -3.71 15.72 -17.53
C LEU A 101 -4.70 16.17 -18.60
N GLU A 102 -4.73 15.44 -19.70
CA GLU A 102 -5.72 15.58 -20.77
C GLU A 102 -6.60 14.33 -20.81
N VAL A 103 -7.87 14.47 -20.41
CA VAL A 103 -8.81 13.35 -20.28
C VAL A 103 -10.02 13.63 -21.17
N PRO A 104 -10.39 12.72 -22.08
CA PRO A 104 -11.59 12.85 -22.91
C PRO A 104 -12.84 13.05 -22.03
N GLY A 105 -13.60 14.10 -22.31
CA GLY A 105 -14.82 14.43 -21.57
C GLY A 105 -14.64 15.18 -20.25
N ALA A 106 -13.44 15.15 -19.64
CA ALA A 106 -13.14 15.88 -18.39
C ALA A 106 -12.24 17.11 -18.61
N GLY A 107 -11.75 17.30 -19.85
CA GLY A 107 -10.92 18.44 -20.21
C GLY A 107 -9.45 18.29 -19.80
N ARG A 108 -8.79 19.44 -19.61
CA ARG A 108 -7.36 19.56 -19.31
C ARG A 108 -7.17 20.19 -17.95
N ARG A 109 -6.27 19.62 -17.13
CA ARG A 109 -5.98 20.14 -15.79
C ARG A 109 -4.57 19.81 -15.34
N GLU A 110 -4.03 20.67 -14.49
CA GLU A 110 -2.74 20.48 -13.87
C GLU A 110 -2.88 19.82 -12.50
N VAL A 111 -2.04 18.80 -12.24
CA VAL A 111 -2.02 18.05 -10.97
C VAL A 111 -0.60 17.93 -10.47
N LYS A 112 -0.40 18.10 -9.15
CA LYS A 112 0.85 17.82 -8.47
C LYS A 112 0.74 16.48 -7.74
N ARG A 113 1.70 15.57 -7.97
CA ARG A 113 1.73 14.26 -7.35
C ARG A 113 3.11 13.91 -6.85
N ARG A 114 3.16 13.20 -5.74
CA ARG A 114 4.39 12.55 -5.26
C ARG A 114 4.22 11.06 -5.38
N GLU A 115 5.18 10.40 -6.01
CA GLU A 115 5.10 8.97 -6.26
C GLU A 115 6.46 8.32 -6.11
N ILE A 116 6.49 7.15 -5.45
CA ILE A 116 7.69 6.32 -5.36
C ILE A 116 7.71 5.48 -6.63
N MET A 117 8.80 5.59 -7.40
CA MET A 117 8.91 4.84 -8.64
C MET A 117 10.27 4.17 -8.77
N PRO A 118 10.37 3.11 -9.60
CA PRO A 118 11.66 2.48 -9.87
C PRO A 118 12.65 3.46 -10.50
N VAL A 119 13.94 3.28 -10.23
CA VAL A 119 15.00 4.16 -10.73
C VAL A 119 14.96 4.34 -12.24
N PHE A 120 14.70 3.25 -13.00
CA PHE A 120 14.61 3.30 -14.46
C PHE A 120 13.46 4.18 -14.97
N ALA A 121 12.33 4.21 -14.24
CA ALA A 121 11.21 5.08 -14.55
C ALA A 121 11.52 6.54 -14.18
N ALA A 122 12.13 6.77 -13.02
CA ALA A 122 12.49 8.09 -12.55
C ALA A 122 13.45 8.81 -13.50
N VAL A 123 14.45 8.10 -14.06
CA VAL A 123 15.42 8.68 -15.02
C VAL A 123 14.74 9.12 -16.33
N ARG A 124 13.64 8.47 -16.71
CA ARG A 124 12.88 8.83 -17.91
C ARG A 124 11.91 9.97 -17.70
N MET A 125 11.59 10.34 -16.45
CA MET A 125 10.66 11.42 -16.14
C MET A 125 11.29 12.78 -16.43
N GLN A 126 11.12 13.24 -17.67
CA GLN A 126 11.60 14.54 -18.14
C GLN A 126 10.43 15.42 -18.55
N PRO A 127 10.56 16.75 -18.44
CA PRO A 127 9.57 17.68 -18.96
C PRO A 127 9.26 17.41 -20.44
N GLY A 128 7.97 17.38 -20.79
CA GLY A 128 7.49 17.08 -22.13
C GLY A 128 7.19 15.60 -22.39
N LEU A 129 7.59 14.68 -21.48
CA LEU A 129 7.23 13.26 -21.62
C LEU A 129 5.71 13.09 -21.52
N ARG A 130 5.14 12.32 -22.45
CA ARG A 130 3.72 11.94 -22.42
C ARG A 130 3.58 10.51 -21.95
N LEU A 131 2.72 10.32 -20.96
CA LEU A 131 2.44 9.04 -20.33
C LEU A 131 0.94 8.72 -20.46
N PRO A 132 0.57 7.47 -20.72
CA PRO A 132 -0.81 7.05 -20.62
C PRO A 132 -1.26 7.10 -19.15
N VAL A 133 -2.49 7.58 -18.94
CA VAL A 133 -3.12 7.68 -17.64
C VAL A 133 -4.50 7.04 -17.71
N TYR A 134 -4.90 6.39 -16.61
CA TYR A 134 -6.26 5.91 -16.40
C TYR A 134 -6.85 6.67 -15.22
N VAL A 135 -7.95 7.35 -15.45
CA VAL A 135 -8.60 8.23 -14.48
C VAL A 135 -9.91 7.61 -14.04
N ASN A 136 -10.16 7.62 -12.74
CA ASN A 136 -11.44 7.18 -12.19
C ASN A 136 -12.57 8.09 -12.73
N PRO A 137 -13.62 7.55 -13.36
CA PRO A 137 -14.72 8.36 -13.89
C PRO A 137 -15.51 9.10 -12.80
N GLU A 138 -15.49 8.61 -11.56
CA GLU A 138 -16.22 9.20 -10.43
C GLU A 138 -15.36 10.22 -9.66
N ASP A 139 -14.04 10.06 -9.70
CA ASP A 139 -13.08 10.93 -9.00
C ASP A 139 -11.87 11.21 -9.90
N ALA A 140 -11.87 12.35 -10.51
CA ALA A 140 -10.82 12.74 -11.43
C ALA A 140 -9.45 12.92 -10.75
N ASP A 141 -9.36 13.07 -9.41
CA ASP A 141 -8.09 13.14 -8.67
C ASP A 141 -7.48 11.77 -8.41
N ASP A 142 -8.28 10.74 -8.61
CA ASP A 142 -7.88 9.35 -8.48
C ASP A 142 -7.52 8.76 -9.85
N PHE A 143 -6.24 8.66 -10.14
CA PHE A 143 -5.71 8.20 -11.42
C PHE A 143 -4.44 7.37 -11.28
N ILE A 144 -4.15 6.57 -12.29
CA ILE A 144 -2.97 5.71 -12.38
C ILE A 144 -2.13 6.15 -13.57
N LEU A 145 -0.84 6.42 -13.34
CA LEU A 145 0.16 6.64 -14.38
C LEU A 145 0.75 5.29 -14.81
N VAL A 146 0.92 5.10 -16.11
CA VAL A 146 1.60 3.92 -16.66
C VAL A 146 2.95 4.36 -17.21
N TRP A 147 4.04 3.87 -16.60
CA TRP A 147 5.43 4.16 -16.99
C TRP A 147 6.16 2.90 -17.42
#